data_67ccd38cbe5c5a0799e21835ea95dcd0
#
_entry.id   67ccd38cbe5c5a0799e21835ea95dcd0
#
_cell.length_a   1.000
_cell.length_b   1.000
_cell.length_c   1.000
_cell.angle_alpha   90.00
_cell.angle_beta   90.00
_cell.angle_gamma   90.00
#
_symmetry.space_group_name_H-M   'P 1'
#
loop_
_entity.id
_entity.type
_entity.pdbx_description
1 polymer ?
#
loop_
_entity_poly.entity_id
_entity_poly.type
_entity_poly.pdbx_seq_one_letter_code
_entity_poly.pdbx_strand_id
1 'polypeptide(L)'
;MDKNDTMKNATIIFCHFVFYCISFSLQAQSSKKLISGPWAGNVELRTASIWLEVSKQVKKVHLTYKSKGSEKANKVAYRGNLERDFNPVKIDLVGLDFNTNYEYDIWVDDEKIELPFATKFTTKDLWQFRKPAPDFSFLAGSCNYTNEVIYDRPGKSYGGDSSIYETMAATPAQFNLWLGDNWYYREVDYSSVWGLQYRASHDRSKSALQSLMASMPQYAIWDDHDFGPNDANQSFIFKQDSRSIFNDYFLNPTCGQDHKGIYTQFSYSDADFFLTDNRYFRSHENLEDSIDGKPNNKKSFLGEQQMEWLKNALLSSKATFKFIVSGNQVLNQLNPFESMQHYSFEYNSLLQFLKTHKINGVIFLTGDRHHGEVIRLDREGNYPLYDITLSPLTSGVAKPHASELNNPQRIENTLIEEQHFGKISISGPKNDRALTLEFIGKKGQIISTWKINQKEITKQ
;
A
#
# COMPACT_ATOMS: atom_id res chain seq x y z
N MET A 1 61.61 -15.60 41.67
CA MET A 1 60.51 -15.13 40.74
C MET A 1 59.61 -14.24 41.54
N ASP A 2 59.65 -13.01 41.23
CA ASP A 2 59.18 -11.92 42.09
C ASP A 2 57.63 -11.75 41.93
N LYS A 3 56.91 -11.73 43.04
CA LYS A 3 55.42 -11.58 43.06
C LYS A 3 54.95 -10.20 42.53
N ASN A 4 55.88 -9.28 42.36
CA ASN A 4 55.60 -7.90 41.86
C ASN A 4 55.43 -7.82 40.36
N ASP A 5 56.04 -8.71 39.56
CA ASP A 5 55.91 -8.67 38.10
C ASP A 5 54.59 -9.26 37.62
N THR A 6 54.00 -10.18 38.35
CA THR A 6 52.68 -10.78 37.99
C THR A 6 51.52 -9.78 38.21
N MET A 7 51.63 -8.91 39.19
CA MET A 7 50.59 -7.86 39.44
C MET A 7 50.63 -6.73 38.44
N LYS A 8 51.84 -6.31 37.96
CA LYS A 8 51.93 -5.26 36.92
C LYS A 8 51.40 -5.70 35.58
N ASN A 9 51.63 -6.95 35.20
CA ASN A 9 51.10 -7.50 33.95
C ASN A 9 49.56 -7.72 33.99
N ALA A 10 49.03 -8.11 35.14
CA ALA A 10 47.58 -8.26 35.29
C ALA A 10 46.83 -6.90 35.22
N THR A 11 47.42 -5.84 35.78
CA THR A 11 46.87 -4.47 35.76
C THR A 11 46.88 -3.90 34.35
N ILE A 12 47.94 -4.11 33.58
CA ILE A 12 48.07 -3.62 32.20
C ILE A 12 47.07 -4.35 31.29
N ILE A 13 46.89 -5.68 31.44
CA ILE A 13 45.93 -6.46 30.66
C ILE A 13 44.48 -6.03 31.02
N PHE A 14 44.20 -5.78 32.30
CA PHE A 14 42.88 -5.31 32.73
C PHE A 14 42.54 -3.90 32.19
N CYS A 15 43.49 -2.96 32.20
CA CYS A 15 43.30 -1.64 31.63
C CYS A 15 43.09 -1.69 30.10
N HIS A 16 43.79 -2.56 29.36
CA HIS A 16 43.59 -2.71 27.93
C HIS A 16 42.25 -3.37 27.61
N PHE A 17 41.81 -4.32 28.41
CA PHE A 17 40.50 -4.98 28.21
C PHE A 17 39.33 -4.03 28.50
N VAL A 18 39.43 -3.23 29.56
CA VAL A 18 38.42 -2.20 29.88
C VAL A 18 38.39 -1.10 28.81
N PHE A 19 39.54 -0.67 28.27
CA PHE A 19 39.60 0.33 27.21
C PHE A 19 39.04 -0.23 25.88
N TYR A 20 39.26 -1.52 25.57
CA TYR A 20 38.68 -2.18 24.39
C TYR A 20 37.15 -2.38 24.52
N CYS A 21 36.65 -2.73 25.72
CA CYS A 21 35.22 -2.82 25.98
C CYS A 21 34.50 -1.46 25.95
N ILE A 22 35.16 -0.39 26.42
CA ILE A 22 34.63 0.98 26.36
C ILE A 22 34.58 1.49 24.92
N SER A 23 35.60 1.16 24.10
CA SER A 23 35.62 1.51 22.68
C SER A 23 34.49 0.80 21.88
N PHE A 24 34.17 -0.46 22.23
CA PHE A 24 33.04 -1.20 21.62
C PHE A 24 31.68 -0.66 22.07
N SER A 25 31.58 -0.16 23.32
CA SER A 25 30.33 0.43 23.84
C SER A 25 30.02 1.82 23.26
N LEU A 26 31.05 2.55 22.83
CA LEU A 26 30.89 3.86 22.19
C LEU A 26 30.56 3.80 20.69
N GLN A 27 30.84 2.67 20.02
CA GLN A 27 30.41 2.48 18.63
C GLN A 27 28.96 1.99 18.48
N ALA A 28 28.31 1.56 19.56
CA ALA A 28 26.95 1.02 19.52
C ALA A 28 25.84 2.08 19.61
N GLN A 29 26.17 3.37 19.65
CA GLN A 29 25.19 4.47 19.77
C GLN A 29 25.35 5.59 18.75
N SER A 30 25.78 5.26 17.56
CA SER A 30 25.54 6.11 16.39
C SER A 30 24.03 6.01 16.09
N SER A 31 23.26 7.00 16.56
CA SER A 31 21.84 7.08 16.25
C SER A 31 21.67 7.05 14.72
N LYS A 32 20.98 6.04 14.22
CA LYS A 32 20.73 5.87 12.80
C LYS A 32 20.02 7.12 12.26
N LYS A 33 20.69 7.95 11.47
CA LYS A 33 20.12 9.20 10.92
C LYS A 33 18.93 8.93 10.01
N LEU A 34 19.04 7.94 9.13
CA LEU A 34 17.94 7.46 8.27
C LEU A 34 17.18 6.35 9.03
N ILE A 35 15.90 6.55 9.28
CA ILE A 35 15.02 5.57 9.95
C ILE A 35 14.44 4.60 8.92
N SER A 36 13.90 5.11 7.82
CA SER A 36 13.21 4.32 6.80
C SER A 36 13.32 4.97 5.42
N GLY A 37 13.16 4.18 4.37
CA GLY A 37 13.27 4.62 3.00
C GLY A 37 14.70 4.61 2.47
N PRO A 38 14.90 5.26 1.32
CA PRO A 38 13.94 6.01 0.52
C PRO A 38 13.12 5.14 -0.42
N TRP A 39 11.99 5.66 -0.89
CA TRP A 39 11.29 5.13 -2.04
C TRP A 39 10.65 6.23 -2.88
N ALA A 40 10.40 5.92 -4.17
CA ALA A 40 9.69 6.79 -5.07
C ALA A 40 8.17 6.49 -5.06
N GLY A 41 7.36 7.51 -5.26
CA GLY A 41 5.92 7.39 -5.45
C GLY A 41 5.39 8.55 -6.28
N ASN A 42 4.12 8.51 -6.65
CA ASN A 42 3.47 9.51 -7.51
C ASN A 42 4.35 9.90 -8.71
N VAL A 43 4.90 8.88 -9.40
CA VAL A 43 5.77 9.09 -10.55
C VAL A 43 4.91 9.35 -11.77
N GLU A 44 5.07 10.54 -12.38
CA GLU A 44 4.28 11.03 -13.50
C GLU A 44 5.18 11.33 -14.72
N LEU A 45 4.63 11.99 -15.74
CA LEU A 45 5.38 12.35 -16.95
C LEU A 45 6.49 13.37 -16.68
N ARG A 46 6.30 14.27 -15.70
CA ARG A 46 7.19 15.40 -15.43
C ARG A 46 7.53 15.59 -13.96
N THR A 47 7.03 14.72 -13.10
CA THR A 47 7.22 14.81 -11.64
C THR A 47 7.40 13.43 -11.04
N ALA A 48 8.06 13.38 -9.89
CA ALA A 48 8.12 12.23 -9.00
C ALA A 48 8.27 12.73 -7.57
N SER A 49 7.79 11.98 -6.59
CA SER A 49 8.02 12.28 -5.18
C SER A 49 8.92 11.21 -4.57
N ILE A 50 9.85 11.63 -3.71
CA ILE A 50 10.72 10.74 -2.95
C ILE A 50 10.38 10.88 -1.48
N TRP A 51 10.16 9.74 -0.83
CA TRP A 51 9.86 9.65 0.59
C TRP A 51 11.02 9.02 1.35
N LEU A 52 11.28 9.52 2.56
CA LEU A 52 12.15 8.91 3.56
C LEU A 52 11.74 9.38 4.96
N GLU A 53 12.19 8.70 6.00
CA GLU A 53 12.04 9.14 7.38
C GLU A 53 13.42 9.28 8.04
N VAL A 54 13.63 10.38 8.75
CA VAL A 54 14.89 10.67 9.44
C VAL A 54 14.67 10.84 10.94
N SER A 55 15.73 10.61 11.70
CA SER A 55 15.71 10.76 13.16
C SER A 55 15.58 12.21 13.60
N LYS A 56 15.14 12.43 14.84
CA LYS A 56 14.95 13.76 15.47
C LYS A 56 16.23 14.63 15.50
N GLN A 57 17.42 14.02 15.44
CA GLN A 57 18.68 14.77 15.49
C GLN A 57 19.03 15.40 14.15
N VAL A 58 18.46 14.94 13.05
CA VAL A 58 18.75 15.43 11.69
C VAL A 58 18.28 16.87 11.54
N LYS A 59 19.14 17.72 10.97
CA LYS A 59 18.86 19.14 10.76
C LYS A 59 18.57 19.47 9.30
N LYS A 60 19.09 18.70 8.35
CA LYS A 60 18.86 18.93 6.93
C LYS A 60 18.86 17.65 6.12
N VAL A 61 18.01 17.65 5.10
CA VAL A 61 17.91 16.58 4.11
C VAL A 61 17.90 17.22 2.73
N HIS A 62 18.65 16.64 1.80
CA HIS A 62 18.52 16.97 0.39
C HIS A 62 18.76 15.75 -0.49
N LEU A 63 18.28 15.83 -1.73
CA LEU A 63 18.51 14.85 -2.77
C LEU A 63 19.40 15.45 -3.86
N THR A 64 20.24 14.60 -4.46
CA THR A 64 20.79 14.83 -5.78
C THR A 64 20.23 13.81 -6.75
N TYR A 65 19.85 14.23 -7.95
CA TYR A 65 19.27 13.32 -8.95
C TYR A 65 19.70 13.68 -10.36
N LYS A 66 19.75 12.69 -11.23
CA LYS A 66 20.10 12.85 -12.64
C LYS A 66 19.42 11.80 -13.50
N SER A 67 19.20 12.10 -14.78
CA SER A 67 18.83 11.07 -15.74
C SER A 67 20.02 10.12 -15.95
N LYS A 68 19.72 8.84 -16.15
CA LYS A 68 20.75 7.81 -16.39
C LYS A 68 21.63 8.19 -17.58
N GLY A 69 22.94 8.20 -17.37
CA GLY A 69 23.92 8.58 -18.37
C GLY A 69 24.24 10.08 -18.42
N SER A 70 23.56 10.93 -17.64
CA SER A 70 23.91 12.35 -17.49
C SER A 70 25.01 12.54 -16.45
N GLU A 71 25.98 13.42 -16.74
CA GLU A 71 26.97 13.86 -15.75
C GLU A 71 26.40 14.96 -14.84
N LYS A 72 25.42 15.72 -15.32
CA LYS A 72 24.84 16.83 -14.57
C LYS A 72 23.79 16.33 -13.58
N ALA A 73 24.06 16.50 -12.30
CA ALA A 73 23.11 16.26 -11.23
C ALA A 73 22.37 17.54 -10.82
N ASN A 74 21.08 17.42 -10.56
CA ASN A 74 20.28 18.45 -9.92
C ASN A 74 20.23 18.21 -8.41
N LYS A 75 20.00 19.27 -7.63
CA LYS A 75 19.89 19.20 -6.16
C LYS A 75 18.59 19.82 -5.70
N VAL A 76 17.87 19.13 -4.80
CA VAL A 76 16.64 19.62 -4.15
C VAL A 76 16.76 19.40 -2.65
N ALA A 77 16.55 20.47 -1.88
CA ALA A 77 16.57 20.42 -0.42
C ALA A 77 15.15 20.31 0.15
N TYR A 78 14.98 19.52 1.19
CA TYR A 78 13.76 19.54 2.00
C TYR A 78 13.65 20.86 2.75
N ARG A 79 12.44 21.43 2.81
CA ARG A 79 12.17 22.73 3.43
C ARG A 79 11.17 22.66 4.59
N GLY A 80 10.74 21.45 4.98
CA GLY A 80 9.82 21.24 6.09
C GLY A 80 10.55 21.21 7.44
N ASN A 81 9.76 21.06 8.51
CA ASN A 81 10.27 20.94 9.88
C ASN A 81 10.77 19.52 10.17
N LEU A 82 11.96 19.38 10.77
CA LEU A 82 12.60 18.13 11.20
C LEU A 82 12.73 18.01 12.73
N GLU A 83 12.03 18.87 13.50
CA GLU A 83 12.13 18.90 14.97
C GLU A 83 11.02 18.09 15.67
N ARG A 84 10.44 17.11 14.96
CA ARG A 84 9.40 16.22 15.50
C ARG A 84 9.99 14.90 15.99
N ASP A 85 9.24 14.15 16.79
CA ASP A 85 9.64 12.80 17.21
C ASP A 85 9.72 11.85 16.02
N PHE A 86 8.82 12.00 15.05
CA PHE A 86 8.79 11.29 13.78
C PHE A 86 8.90 12.30 12.64
N ASN A 87 9.84 12.11 11.71
CA ASN A 87 10.13 13.06 10.65
C ASN A 87 10.03 12.39 9.27
N PRO A 88 8.81 12.07 8.80
CA PRO A 88 8.60 11.73 7.41
C PRO A 88 8.91 12.93 6.52
N VAL A 89 9.69 12.71 5.48
CA VAL A 89 10.19 13.71 4.53
C VAL A 89 9.64 13.34 3.15
N LYS A 90 9.01 14.29 2.48
CA LYS A 90 8.57 14.18 1.09
C LYS A 90 9.26 15.26 0.28
N ILE A 91 9.91 14.87 -0.80
CA ILE A 91 10.61 15.79 -1.71
C ILE A 91 10.08 15.55 -3.12
N ASP A 92 9.47 16.60 -3.69
CA ASP A 92 8.97 16.57 -5.05
C ASP A 92 10.07 16.96 -6.03
N LEU A 93 10.25 16.13 -7.05
CA LEU A 93 11.09 16.37 -8.21
C LEU A 93 10.19 16.84 -9.36
N VAL A 94 10.52 17.96 -9.98
CA VAL A 94 9.72 18.58 -11.01
C VAL A 94 10.57 18.91 -12.27
N GLY A 95 9.91 19.08 -13.40
CA GLY A 95 10.59 19.39 -14.67
C GLY A 95 11.35 18.20 -15.25
N LEU A 96 10.91 16.99 -14.92
CA LEU A 96 11.49 15.76 -15.44
C LEU A 96 11.10 15.51 -16.90
N ASP A 97 11.91 14.74 -17.61
CA ASP A 97 11.59 14.22 -18.94
C ASP A 97 10.77 12.94 -18.82
N PHE A 98 9.81 12.74 -19.72
CA PHE A 98 8.99 11.52 -19.76
C PHE A 98 9.80 10.32 -20.29
N ASN A 99 9.37 9.11 -19.94
CA ASN A 99 9.99 7.83 -20.33
C ASN A 99 11.50 7.81 -20.07
N THR A 100 11.91 8.38 -18.93
CA THR A 100 13.32 8.57 -18.59
C THR A 100 13.65 7.93 -17.26
N ASN A 101 14.74 7.15 -17.24
CA ASN A 101 15.28 6.57 -16.01
C ASN A 101 16.06 7.63 -15.22
N TYR A 102 15.73 7.81 -13.97
CA TYR A 102 16.41 8.67 -13.02
C TYR A 102 17.07 7.87 -11.91
N GLU A 103 18.25 8.30 -11.50
CA GLU A 103 18.97 7.84 -10.31
C GLU A 103 19.04 8.99 -9.33
N TYR A 104 18.98 8.70 -8.02
CA TYR A 104 19.07 9.74 -6.99
C TYR A 104 19.86 9.26 -5.78
N ASP A 105 20.52 10.21 -5.10
CA ASP A 105 21.22 9.99 -3.85
C ASP A 105 20.58 10.83 -2.75
N ILE A 106 20.63 10.32 -1.52
CA ILE A 106 20.16 11.00 -0.32
C ILE A 106 21.34 11.53 0.48
N TRP A 107 21.17 12.74 0.96
CA TRP A 107 22.11 13.41 1.83
C TRP A 107 21.42 13.85 3.12
N VAL A 108 21.97 13.44 4.26
CA VAL A 108 21.47 13.78 5.60
C VAL A 108 22.60 14.47 6.36
N ASP A 109 22.37 15.71 6.82
CA ASP A 109 23.38 16.56 7.44
C ASP A 109 24.70 16.64 6.64
N ASP A 110 24.58 16.80 5.31
CA ASP A 110 25.67 16.85 4.33
C ASP A 110 26.48 15.55 4.16
N GLU A 111 26.05 14.45 4.75
CA GLU A 111 26.62 13.12 4.53
C GLU A 111 25.76 12.33 3.54
N LYS A 112 26.39 11.75 2.53
CA LYS A 112 25.70 10.82 1.61
C LYS A 112 25.34 9.53 2.35
N ILE A 113 24.11 9.08 2.20
CA ILE A 113 23.67 7.81 2.79
C ILE A 113 23.91 6.67 1.80
N GLU A 114 24.75 5.74 2.17
CA GLU A 114 24.96 4.52 1.41
C GLU A 114 23.85 3.51 1.72
N LEU A 115 23.24 2.94 0.68
CA LEU A 115 22.08 2.04 0.77
C LEU A 115 22.40 0.69 0.12
N PRO A 116 21.85 -0.41 0.65
CA PRO A 116 22.07 -1.74 0.09
C PRO A 116 21.27 -2.01 -1.21
N PHE A 117 20.52 -1.04 -1.69
CA PHE A 117 19.68 -1.13 -2.90
C PHE A 117 19.82 0.14 -3.75
N ALA A 118 19.48 -0.01 -5.03
CA ALA A 118 19.53 1.11 -5.97
C ALA A 118 18.36 2.07 -5.77
N THR A 119 18.65 3.36 -5.79
CA THR A 119 17.69 4.47 -5.71
C THR A 119 17.42 5.00 -7.11
N LYS A 120 16.32 4.55 -7.70
CA LYS A 120 15.97 4.87 -9.09
C LYS A 120 14.45 4.86 -9.30
N PHE A 121 14.01 5.55 -10.33
CA PHE A 121 12.64 5.47 -10.84
C PHE A 121 12.63 5.78 -12.35
N THR A 122 11.52 5.45 -13.01
CA THR A 122 11.31 5.76 -14.43
C THR A 122 10.03 6.56 -14.57
N THR A 123 10.09 7.74 -15.20
CA THR A 123 8.90 8.55 -15.49
C THR A 123 8.01 7.86 -16.51
N LYS A 124 6.70 8.12 -16.45
CA LYS A 124 5.71 7.53 -17.35
C LYS A 124 6.00 7.85 -18.81
N ASP A 125 5.49 6.99 -19.67
CA ASP A 125 5.57 7.17 -21.13
C ASP A 125 4.44 8.05 -21.64
N LEU A 126 4.75 8.97 -22.53
CA LEU A 126 3.80 9.82 -23.22
C LEU A 126 3.28 9.10 -24.49
N TRP A 127 2.35 8.19 -24.31
CA TRP A 127 1.84 7.30 -25.37
C TRP A 127 0.55 7.81 -26.03
N GLN A 128 -0.32 8.54 -25.29
CA GLN A 128 -1.65 8.96 -25.75
C GLN A 128 -1.55 9.71 -27.09
N PHE A 129 -2.39 9.31 -28.04
CA PHE A 129 -2.45 9.85 -29.42
C PHE A 129 -1.18 9.66 -30.27
N ARG A 130 -0.15 8.94 -29.77
CA ARG A 130 1.15 8.77 -30.46
C ARG A 130 1.45 7.32 -30.82
N LYS A 131 1.11 6.38 -29.94
CA LYS A 131 1.36 4.95 -30.10
C LYS A 131 0.35 4.13 -29.31
N PRO A 132 0.26 2.81 -29.51
CA PRO A 132 -0.56 1.95 -28.65
C PRO A 132 -0.18 2.09 -27.16
N ALA A 133 -1.17 1.86 -26.31
CA ALA A 133 -0.93 1.83 -24.85
C ALA A 133 0.14 0.78 -24.50
N PRO A 134 1.17 1.16 -23.74
CA PRO A 134 2.21 0.21 -23.31
C PRO A 134 1.62 -0.93 -22.48
N ASP A 135 2.17 -2.12 -22.66
CA ASP A 135 1.94 -3.23 -21.73
C ASP A 135 2.60 -2.91 -20.39
N PHE A 136 1.96 -3.34 -19.31
CA PHE A 136 2.49 -3.12 -17.97
C PHE A 136 1.97 -4.16 -16.99
N SER A 137 2.63 -4.24 -15.83
CA SER A 137 2.17 -5.03 -14.69
C SER A 137 2.31 -4.24 -13.40
N PHE A 138 1.52 -4.61 -12.39
CA PHE A 138 1.66 -4.09 -11.04
C PHE A 138 1.46 -5.19 -10.03
N LEU A 139 2.00 -4.99 -8.82
CA LEU A 139 1.78 -5.88 -7.69
C LEU A 139 0.67 -5.31 -6.82
N ALA A 140 -0.05 -6.18 -6.13
CA ALA A 140 -1.03 -5.77 -5.15
C ALA A 140 -1.15 -6.79 -4.01
N GLY A 141 -1.47 -6.30 -2.81
CA GLY A 141 -1.70 -7.13 -1.63
C GLY A 141 -2.06 -6.31 -0.41
N SER A 142 -2.61 -6.98 0.61
CA SER A 142 -3.08 -6.37 1.86
C SER A 142 -2.69 -7.21 3.08
N CYS A 143 -3.06 -6.73 4.27
CA CYS A 143 -2.89 -7.44 5.54
C CYS A 143 -1.42 -7.72 5.84
N ASN A 144 -0.69 -6.61 6.06
CA ASN A 144 0.74 -6.57 6.27
C ASN A 144 1.08 -6.52 7.77
N TYR A 145 0.99 -7.67 8.45
CA TYR A 145 1.25 -7.78 9.89
C TYR A 145 2.73 -8.02 10.19
N THR A 146 3.30 -7.23 11.08
CA THR A 146 4.65 -7.44 11.61
C THR A 146 4.58 -7.96 13.05
N ASN A 147 5.09 -9.17 13.29
CA ASN A 147 5.13 -9.72 14.65
C ASN A 147 6.05 -8.91 15.56
N GLU A 148 5.57 -8.63 16.79
CA GLU A 148 6.31 -7.92 17.83
C GLU A 148 5.91 -8.48 19.20
N VAL A 149 6.65 -9.49 19.66
CA VAL A 149 6.31 -10.37 20.80
C VAL A 149 5.87 -9.62 22.06
N ILE A 150 6.44 -8.43 22.30
CA ILE A 150 6.13 -7.64 23.51
C ILE A 150 4.73 -7.00 23.46
N TYR A 151 4.19 -6.77 22.27
CA TYR A 151 2.89 -6.09 22.06
C TYR A 151 1.84 -6.99 21.40
N ASP A 152 2.27 -8.14 20.85
CA ASP A 152 1.36 -9.10 20.25
C ASP A 152 0.61 -9.88 21.35
N ARG A 153 -0.57 -10.36 21.02
CA ARG A 153 -1.34 -11.24 21.94
C ARG A 153 -0.54 -12.50 22.25
N PRO A 154 -0.56 -12.96 23.52
CA PRO A 154 0.16 -14.17 23.91
C PRO A 154 -0.28 -15.41 23.10
N GLY A 155 0.66 -16.28 22.78
CA GLY A 155 0.37 -17.53 22.09
C GLY A 155 1.12 -17.69 20.78
N LYS A 156 0.48 -18.31 19.78
CA LYS A 156 1.05 -18.48 18.45
C LYS A 156 1.13 -17.12 17.75
N SER A 157 2.27 -16.83 17.12
CA SER A 157 2.44 -15.63 16.30
C SER A 157 1.32 -15.54 15.25
N TYR A 158 0.72 -14.36 15.14
CA TYR A 158 -0.35 -14.09 14.18
C TYR A 158 0.18 -13.95 12.77
N GLY A 159 1.25 -13.20 12.57
CA GLY A 159 1.89 -13.01 11.29
C GLY A 159 2.87 -14.12 10.92
N GLY A 160 3.15 -14.25 9.63
CA GLY A 160 4.21 -15.07 9.07
C GLY A 160 5.57 -14.38 9.09
N ASP A 161 6.49 -14.94 8.30
CA ASP A 161 7.80 -14.34 8.05
C ASP A 161 7.75 -13.26 6.96
N SER A 162 8.84 -12.52 6.82
CA SER A 162 8.98 -11.39 5.88
C SER A 162 9.51 -11.77 4.49
N SER A 163 9.67 -13.05 4.17
CA SER A 163 10.27 -13.51 2.91
C SER A 163 9.50 -13.08 1.66
N ILE A 164 8.19 -12.85 1.80
CA ILE A 164 7.34 -12.35 0.72
C ILE A 164 7.81 -11.01 0.16
N TYR A 165 8.41 -10.13 0.98
CA TYR A 165 8.90 -8.83 0.51
C TYR A 165 10.08 -8.96 -0.46
N GLU A 166 10.98 -9.91 -0.24
CA GLU A 166 12.08 -10.20 -1.15
C GLU A 166 11.56 -10.71 -2.49
N THR A 167 10.57 -11.60 -2.44
CA THR A 167 9.89 -12.12 -3.64
C THR A 167 9.19 -11.00 -4.41
N MET A 168 8.45 -10.13 -3.73
CA MET A 168 7.80 -8.98 -4.36
C MET A 168 8.83 -8.02 -4.96
N ALA A 169 9.91 -7.71 -4.24
CA ALA A 169 10.98 -6.82 -4.73
C ALA A 169 11.68 -7.38 -5.97
N ALA A 170 11.81 -8.71 -6.08
CA ALA A 170 12.40 -9.40 -7.23
C ALA A 170 11.41 -9.59 -8.40
N THR A 171 10.11 -9.41 -8.17
CA THR A 171 9.09 -9.58 -9.22
C THR A 171 8.97 -8.32 -10.08
N PRO A 172 9.25 -8.38 -11.39
CA PRO A 172 9.17 -7.19 -12.24
C PRO A 172 7.75 -6.63 -12.32
N ALA A 173 7.61 -5.34 -11.96
CA ALA A 173 6.37 -4.58 -12.04
C ALA A 173 6.67 -3.09 -12.10
N GLN A 174 5.71 -2.28 -12.55
CA GLN A 174 5.85 -0.84 -12.66
C GLN A 174 5.54 -0.10 -11.37
N PHE A 175 4.72 -0.68 -10.51
CA PHE A 175 4.39 -0.16 -9.18
C PHE A 175 3.78 -1.24 -8.30
N ASN A 176 3.70 -0.98 -7.01
CA ASN A 176 2.97 -1.79 -6.03
C ASN A 176 1.77 -1.01 -5.48
N LEU A 177 0.66 -1.70 -5.28
CA LEU A 177 -0.59 -1.16 -4.74
C LEU A 177 -0.95 -1.89 -3.44
N TRP A 178 -0.87 -1.19 -2.32
CA TRP A 178 -1.27 -1.66 -1.01
C TRP A 178 -2.79 -1.53 -0.85
N LEU A 179 -3.47 -2.63 -0.53
CA LEU A 179 -4.94 -2.72 -0.47
C LEU A 179 -5.51 -2.58 0.95
N GLY A 180 -4.82 -1.84 1.81
CA GLY A 180 -5.18 -1.65 3.21
C GLY A 180 -4.45 -2.58 4.17
N ASP A 181 -4.59 -2.32 5.46
CA ASP A 181 -3.87 -3.02 6.53
C ASP A 181 -2.35 -2.97 6.33
N ASN A 182 -1.85 -1.79 6.04
CA ASN A 182 -0.43 -1.57 5.75
C ASN A 182 0.45 -1.69 7.00
N TRP A 183 -0.13 -1.51 8.17
CA TRP A 183 0.35 -1.80 9.51
C TRP A 183 -0.83 -2.07 10.43
N TYR A 184 -0.58 -2.64 11.60
CA TYR A 184 -1.61 -2.99 12.55
C TYR A 184 -1.39 -2.25 13.86
N TYR A 185 -2.27 -1.31 14.21
CA TYR A 185 -2.26 -0.70 15.53
C TYR A 185 -2.52 -1.73 16.62
N ARG A 186 -1.72 -1.70 17.69
CA ARG A 186 -1.90 -2.52 18.88
C ARG A 186 -2.69 -1.75 19.94
N GLU A 187 -3.12 -2.46 20.99
CA GLU A 187 -3.81 -1.86 22.12
C GLU A 187 -3.02 -0.70 22.77
N VAL A 188 -1.68 -0.73 22.68
CA VAL A 188 -0.79 0.32 23.19
C VAL A 188 -0.69 1.53 22.24
N ASP A 189 -1.13 1.41 21.01
CA ASP A 189 -0.93 2.42 19.96
C ASP A 189 -2.16 3.32 19.78
N TYR A 190 -3.35 2.75 19.60
CA TYR A 190 -4.53 3.46 19.10
C TYR A 190 -5.21 4.39 20.13
N SER A 191 -4.67 4.52 21.33
CA SER A 191 -5.19 5.43 22.37
C SER A 191 -4.52 6.81 22.38
N SER A 192 -3.56 7.05 21.51
CA SER A 192 -2.86 8.33 21.42
C SER A 192 -2.31 8.61 20.00
N VAL A 193 -2.24 9.88 19.62
CA VAL A 193 -1.64 10.29 18.34
C VAL A 193 -0.18 9.85 18.23
N TRP A 194 0.57 9.93 19.33
CA TRP A 194 1.96 9.46 19.35
C TRP A 194 2.06 7.95 19.08
N GLY A 195 1.17 7.15 19.67
CA GLY A 195 1.11 5.70 19.44
C GLY A 195 0.81 5.37 17.98
N LEU A 196 -0.14 6.07 17.36
CA LEU A 196 -0.45 5.91 15.94
C LEU A 196 0.79 6.23 15.06
N GLN A 197 1.47 7.34 15.32
CA GLN A 197 2.70 7.71 14.60
C GLN A 197 3.83 6.70 14.83
N TYR A 198 4.00 6.24 16.09
CA TYR A 198 5.00 5.23 16.43
C TYR A 198 4.80 3.96 15.60
N ARG A 199 3.58 3.43 15.55
CA ARG A 199 3.31 2.19 14.82
C ARG A 199 3.59 2.33 13.33
N ALA A 200 3.15 3.41 12.71
CA ALA A 200 3.42 3.68 11.29
C ALA A 200 4.92 3.76 11.00
N SER A 201 5.68 4.52 11.80
CA SER A 201 7.14 4.63 11.69
C SER A 201 7.83 3.28 11.92
N HIS A 202 7.48 2.61 13.03
CA HIS A 202 8.07 1.33 13.42
C HIS A 202 7.90 0.25 12.35
N ASP A 203 6.68 0.05 11.85
CA ASP A 203 6.43 -1.01 10.87
C ASP A 203 7.03 -0.67 9.50
N ARG A 204 7.04 0.61 9.10
CA ARG A 204 7.71 1.05 7.87
C ARG A 204 9.24 0.99 7.96
N SER A 205 9.84 1.05 9.15
CA SER A 205 11.30 0.99 9.33
C SER A 205 11.88 -0.44 9.30
N LYS A 206 11.07 -1.49 9.20
CA LYS A 206 11.56 -2.87 9.16
C LYS A 206 12.50 -3.08 7.98
N SER A 207 13.69 -3.60 8.24
CA SER A 207 14.75 -3.76 7.23
C SER A 207 14.31 -4.64 6.06
N ALA A 208 13.57 -5.72 6.33
CA ALA A 208 13.05 -6.62 5.31
C ALA A 208 12.11 -5.93 4.30
N LEU A 209 11.40 -4.88 4.71
CA LEU A 209 10.47 -4.14 3.86
C LEU A 209 11.17 -3.15 2.92
N GLN A 210 12.37 -2.67 3.27
CA GLN A 210 13.03 -1.56 2.56
C GLN A 210 13.31 -1.87 1.09
N SER A 211 13.74 -3.08 0.77
CA SER A 211 14.01 -3.50 -0.61
C SER A 211 12.77 -3.46 -1.48
N LEU A 212 11.61 -3.90 -0.98
CA LEU A 212 10.33 -3.82 -1.68
C LEU A 212 9.92 -2.36 -1.90
N MET A 213 9.96 -1.55 -0.84
CA MET A 213 9.56 -0.14 -0.93
C MET A 213 10.41 0.63 -1.95
N ALA A 214 11.71 0.34 -2.02
CA ALA A 214 12.64 0.99 -2.94
C ALA A 214 12.60 0.45 -4.38
N SER A 215 12.06 -0.76 -4.60
CA SER A 215 12.12 -1.44 -5.90
C SER A 215 11.24 -0.80 -6.98
N MET A 216 10.12 -0.20 -6.57
CA MET A 216 9.12 0.41 -7.46
C MET A 216 8.28 1.47 -6.73
N PRO A 217 7.58 2.36 -7.47
CA PRO A 217 6.61 3.30 -6.87
C PRO A 217 5.53 2.59 -6.05
N GLN A 218 5.16 3.19 -4.93
CA GLN A 218 4.19 2.65 -3.98
C GLN A 218 2.94 3.52 -3.95
N TYR A 219 1.76 2.91 -4.15
CA TYR A 219 0.44 3.51 -3.95
C TYR A 219 -0.32 2.72 -2.88
N ALA A 220 -1.24 3.35 -2.17
CA ALA A 220 -1.96 2.69 -1.08
C ALA A 220 -3.39 3.19 -0.88
N ILE A 221 -4.21 2.33 -0.32
CA ILE A 221 -5.37 2.68 0.49
C ILE A 221 -5.12 2.19 1.91
N TRP A 222 -5.98 2.54 2.83
CA TRP A 222 -6.04 1.95 4.17
C TRP A 222 -7.22 1.00 4.33
N ASP A 223 -7.20 0.22 5.44
CA ASP A 223 -8.39 -0.41 5.98
C ASP A 223 -8.45 -0.14 7.50
N ASP A 224 -9.13 -0.97 8.31
CA ASP A 224 -9.36 -0.69 9.72
C ASP A 224 -8.07 -0.63 10.54
N HIS A 225 -7.14 -1.54 10.32
CA HIS A 225 -5.94 -1.68 11.15
C HIS A 225 -4.91 -0.56 11.00
N ASP A 226 -4.91 0.15 9.89
CA ASP A 226 -4.09 1.34 9.68
C ASP A 226 -4.91 2.65 9.77
N PHE A 227 -6.22 2.54 9.94
CA PHE A 227 -7.10 3.65 10.29
C PHE A 227 -7.29 3.78 11.81
N GLY A 228 -7.50 2.68 12.53
CA GLY A 228 -7.77 2.65 13.96
C GLY A 228 -7.73 1.26 14.60
N PRO A 229 -8.49 1.00 15.65
CA PRO A 229 -8.75 -0.35 16.17
C PRO A 229 -9.49 -1.22 15.15
N ASN A 230 -9.45 -2.55 15.36
CA ASN A 230 -10.22 -3.50 14.56
C ASN A 230 -11.67 -3.05 14.36
N ASP A 231 -12.17 -3.13 13.12
CA ASP A 231 -13.48 -2.70 12.67
C ASP A 231 -13.79 -1.20 12.91
N ALA A 232 -12.76 -0.36 13.03
CA ALA A 232 -12.91 1.06 13.27
C ALA A 232 -13.69 1.76 12.14
N ASN A 233 -14.50 2.73 12.53
CA ASN A 233 -15.41 3.45 11.65
C ASN A 233 -15.34 4.96 11.90
N GLN A 234 -16.24 5.74 11.29
CA GLN A 234 -16.26 7.21 11.38
C GLN A 234 -16.29 7.79 12.81
N SER A 235 -16.60 6.98 13.82
CA SER A 235 -16.63 7.42 15.23
C SER A 235 -15.23 7.41 15.87
N PHE A 236 -14.20 6.88 15.23
CA PHE A 236 -12.86 6.85 15.78
C PHE A 236 -12.35 8.27 16.04
N ILE A 237 -12.02 8.55 17.29
CA ILE A 237 -11.72 9.91 17.75
C ILE A 237 -10.47 10.51 17.12
N PHE A 238 -9.49 9.67 16.72
CA PHE A 238 -8.25 10.09 16.08
C PHE A 238 -8.26 9.94 14.55
N LYS A 239 -9.42 9.82 13.90
CA LYS A 239 -9.51 9.61 12.46
C LYS A 239 -8.82 10.68 11.62
N GLN A 240 -8.77 11.93 12.09
CA GLN A 240 -8.03 13.01 11.41
C GLN A 240 -6.53 12.84 11.54
N ASP A 241 -6.08 12.38 12.69
CA ASP A 241 -4.66 12.08 12.93
C ASP A 241 -4.22 10.88 12.10
N SER A 242 -5.02 9.81 12.06
CA SER A 242 -4.79 8.64 11.18
C SER A 242 -4.68 9.06 9.72
N ARG A 243 -5.58 9.95 9.25
CA ARG A 243 -5.51 10.52 7.91
C ARG A 243 -4.20 11.28 7.67
N SER A 244 -3.80 12.10 8.62
CA SER A 244 -2.54 12.85 8.52
C SER A 244 -1.34 11.92 8.48
N ILE A 245 -1.32 10.88 9.32
CA ILE A 245 -0.28 9.86 9.37
C ILE A 245 -0.24 9.09 8.05
N PHE A 246 -1.37 8.62 7.54
CA PHE A 246 -1.43 7.95 6.24
C PHE A 246 -0.87 8.84 5.14
N ASN A 247 -1.28 10.11 5.11
CA ASN A 247 -0.74 11.08 4.16
C ASN A 247 0.77 11.27 4.36
N ASP A 248 1.30 11.26 5.57
CA ASP A 248 2.73 11.39 5.85
C ASP A 248 3.56 10.19 5.39
N TYR A 249 2.99 8.97 5.37
CA TYR A 249 3.70 7.72 5.08
C TYR A 249 3.47 7.16 3.67
N PHE A 250 2.61 7.77 2.86
CA PHE A 250 2.41 7.39 1.46
C PHE A 250 2.49 8.58 0.50
N LEU A 251 2.84 8.28 -0.75
CA LEU A 251 3.02 9.25 -1.82
C LEU A 251 1.90 9.15 -2.86
N ASN A 252 0.67 9.02 -2.42
CA ASN A 252 -0.48 9.10 -3.31
C ASN A 252 -0.58 10.49 -3.96
N PRO A 253 -1.19 10.64 -5.15
CA PRO A 253 -1.30 11.94 -5.83
C PRO A 253 -1.99 13.01 -4.98
N THR A 254 -3.05 12.63 -4.27
CA THR A 254 -3.79 13.48 -3.32
C THR A 254 -4.25 12.64 -2.12
N CYS A 255 -4.84 13.28 -1.13
CA CYS A 255 -5.33 12.62 0.07
C CYS A 255 -6.71 13.19 0.43
N GLY A 256 -7.76 12.60 -0.18
CA GLY A 256 -9.15 13.03 -0.02
C GLY A 256 -9.43 14.43 -0.57
N GLN A 257 -10.59 14.95 -0.24
CA GLN A 257 -11.03 16.31 -0.54
C GLN A 257 -11.43 17.04 0.75
N ASP A 258 -11.23 18.34 0.81
CA ASP A 258 -11.59 19.19 1.96
C ASP A 258 -11.04 18.66 3.31
N HIS A 259 -9.84 18.09 3.28
CA HIS A 259 -9.19 17.45 4.43
C HIS A 259 -10.00 16.27 5.02
N LYS A 260 -10.83 15.59 4.21
CA LYS A 260 -11.62 14.42 4.61
C LYS A 260 -11.29 13.22 3.73
N GLY A 261 -11.11 12.06 4.39
CA GLY A 261 -10.77 10.82 3.73
C GLY A 261 -9.38 10.81 3.08
N ILE A 262 -9.05 9.68 2.46
CA ILE A 262 -7.78 9.48 1.74
C ILE A 262 -7.96 9.18 0.26
N TYR A 263 -9.20 9.13 -0.23
CA TYR A 263 -9.50 8.73 -1.60
C TYR A 263 -8.82 9.62 -2.64
N THR A 264 -8.39 9.00 -3.73
CA THR A 264 -7.67 9.64 -4.83
C THR A 264 -7.73 8.78 -6.09
N GLN A 265 -7.14 9.25 -7.18
CA GLN A 265 -7.01 8.47 -8.41
C GLN A 265 -5.67 8.72 -9.09
N PHE A 266 -5.23 7.73 -9.86
CA PHE A 266 -4.12 7.86 -10.79
C PHE A 266 -4.36 7.00 -12.02
N SER A 267 -3.64 7.28 -13.10
CA SER A 267 -3.67 6.49 -14.33
C SER A 267 -2.31 5.86 -14.60
N TYR A 268 -2.28 4.65 -15.11
CA TYR A 268 -1.08 4.04 -15.66
C TYR A 268 -1.41 3.35 -16.99
N SER A 269 -0.72 3.74 -18.07
CA SER A 269 -1.06 3.27 -19.43
C SER A 269 -2.55 3.49 -19.72
N ASP A 270 -3.28 2.48 -20.13
CA ASP A 270 -4.71 2.50 -20.40
C ASP A 270 -5.58 1.95 -19.26
N ALA A 271 -5.09 2.07 -18.04
CA ALA A 271 -5.84 1.75 -16.83
C ALA A 271 -5.94 2.96 -15.89
N ASP A 272 -7.11 3.13 -15.27
CA ASP A 272 -7.36 4.10 -14.21
C ASP A 272 -7.61 3.38 -12.89
N PHE A 273 -7.05 3.92 -11.82
CA PHE A 273 -7.13 3.40 -10.46
C PHE A 273 -7.85 4.41 -9.57
N PHE A 274 -9.03 4.04 -9.08
CA PHE A 274 -9.84 4.83 -8.14
C PHE A 274 -9.62 4.25 -6.74
N LEU A 275 -8.73 4.87 -5.99
CA LEU A 275 -8.39 4.48 -4.63
C LEU A 275 -9.45 5.02 -3.69
N THR A 276 -10.25 4.16 -3.09
CA THR A 276 -11.33 4.58 -2.21
C THR A 276 -10.92 4.55 -0.74
N ASP A 277 -11.71 5.20 0.08
CA ASP A 277 -11.62 5.23 1.54
C ASP A 277 -12.88 4.60 2.12
N ASN A 278 -12.76 3.41 2.64
CA ASN A 278 -13.85 2.64 3.22
C ASN A 278 -13.93 2.76 4.76
N ARG A 279 -13.25 3.74 5.39
CA ARG A 279 -13.21 3.89 6.85
C ARG A 279 -13.64 5.27 7.35
N TYR A 280 -13.11 6.34 6.79
CA TYR A 280 -13.31 7.69 7.29
C TYR A 280 -14.79 8.11 7.40
N PHE A 281 -15.63 7.65 6.47
CA PHE A 281 -17.06 7.95 6.39
C PHE A 281 -17.96 6.79 6.80
N ARG A 282 -17.36 5.63 7.12
CA ARG A 282 -18.09 4.38 7.35
C ARG A 282 -18.95 4.44 8.59
N SER A 283 -20.24 4.13 8.45
CA SER A 283 -21.11 3.84 9.56
C SER A 283 -20.79 2.50 10.21
N HIS A 284 -21.13 2.33 11.48
CA HIS A 284 -20.97 1.04 12.16
C HIS A 284 -21.75 -0.07 11.45
N GLU A 285 -21.15 -1.25 11.35
CA GLU A 285 -21.70 -2.42 10.65
C GLU A 285 -23.12 -2.78 11.13
N ASN A 286 -23.35 -2.74 12.44
CA ASN A 286 -24.63 -3.07 13.07
C ASN A 286 -25.71 -1.99 12.93
N LEU A 287 -25.45 -0.87 12.26
CA LEU A 287 -26.54 0.05 11.89
C LEU A 287 -27.45 -0.67 10.88
N GLU A 288 -28.77 -0.58 11.10
CA GLU A 288 -29.74 -1.23 10.22
C GLU A 288 -29.55 -0.83 8.76
N ASP A 289 -29.43 -1.84 7.88
CA ASP A 289 -29.21 -1.64 6.45
C ASP A 289 -30.50 -1.25 5.72
N SER A 290 -31.67 -1.56 6.29
CA SER A 290 -32.96 -1.13 5.77
C SER A 290 -33.89 -0.62 6.87
N ILE A 291 -34.70 0.39 6.55
CA ILE A 291 -35.74 0.96 7.41
C ILE A 291 -37.05 0.92 6.60
N ASP A 292 -38.11 0.36 7.17
CA ASP A 292 -39.41 0.20 6.52
C ASP A 292 -39.33 -0.45 5.13
N GLY A 293 -38.46 -1.47 4.99
CA GLY A 293 -38.25 -2.22 3.75
C GLY A 293 -37.50 -1.46 2.63
N LYS A 294 -36.93 -0.30 2.94
CA LYS A 294 -36.10 0.50 2.01
C LYS A 294 -34.65 0.57 2.48
N PRO A 295 -33.67 0.59 1.56
CA PRO A 295 -32.27 0.78 1.92
C PRO A 295 -32.06 2.04 2.76
N ASN A 296 -31.29 1.93 3.84
CA ASN A 296 -31.02 3.02 4.76
C ASN A 296 -29.94 3.96 4.17
N ASN A 297 -30.35 5.13 3.70
CA ASN A 297 -29.44 6.13 3.13
C ASN A 297 -28.54 6.83 4.15
N LYS A 298 -28.74 6.56 5.46
CA LYS A 298 -27.86 7.05 6.53
C LYS A 298 -26.75 6.07 6.90
N LYS A 299 -26.85 4.81 6.44
CA LYS A 299 -25.78 3.81 6.59
C LYS A 299 -24.81 3.95 5.43
N SER A 300 -23.64 4.49 5.73
CA SER A 300 -22.64 4.90 4.75
C SER A 300 -21.42 3.99 4.78
N PHE A 301 -20.91 3.59 3.62
CA PHE A 301 -19.63 2.88 3.43
C PHE A 301 -18.55 3.85 2.93
N LEU A 302 -18.80 4.53 1.81
CA LEU A 302 -17.90 5.51 1.20
C LEU A 302 -18.26 6.96 1.55
N GLY A 303 -19.53 7.21 1.85
CA GLY A 303 -20.07 8.55 2.06
C GLY A 303 -20.46 9.26 0.77
N GLU A 304 -21.40 10.21 0.91
CA GLU A 304 -22.00 10.92 -0.22
C GLU A 304 -20.95 11.64 -1.08
N GLN A 305 -20.06 12.42 -0.46
CA GLN A 305 -19.04 13.20 -1.15
C GLN A 305 -18.10 12.31 -1.99
N GLN A 306 -17.65 11.21 -1.42
CA GLN A 306 -16.77 10.28 -2.12
C GLN A 306 -17.50 9.51 -3.22
N MET A 307 -18.76 9.09 -2.99
CA MET A 307 -19.59 8.45 -4.00
C MET A 307 -19.84 9.36 -5.21
N GLU A 308 -20.08 10.65 -4.96
CA GLU A 308 -20.22 11.62 -6.04
C GLU A 308 -18.92 11.80 -6.82
N TRP A 309 -17.79 11.93 -6.13
CA TRP A 309 -16.46 11.99 -6.74
C TRP A 309 -16.21 10.75 -7.60
N LEU A 310 -16.43 9.52 -7.07
CA LEU A 310 -16.19 8.27 -7.78
C LEU A 310 -17.04 8.18 -9.06
N LYS A 311 -18.33 8.53 -8.98
CA LYS A 311 -19.23 8.53 -10.14
C LYS A 311 -18.76 9.50 -11.22
N ASN A 312 -18.37 10.71 -10.87
CA ASN A 312 -17.85 11.70 -11.82
C ASN A 312 -16.51 11.26 -12.43
N ALA A 313 -15.62 10.68 -11.63
CA ALA A 313 -14.34 10.16 -12.08
C ALA A 313 -14.52 8.99 -13.06
N LEU A 314 -15.44 8.06 -12.79
CA LEU A 314 -15.78 6.95 -13.69
C LEU A 314 -16.36 7.43 -15.02
N LEU A 315 -17.22 8.46 -15.02
CA LEU A 315 -17.74 9.08 -16.26
C LEU A 315 -16.65 9.75 -17.09
N SER A 316 -15.69 10.35 -16.44
CA SER A 316 -14.57 11.04 -17.07
C SER A 316 -13.53 10.08 -17.65
N SER A 317 -13.45 8.88 -17.10
CA SER A 317 -12.45 7.86 -17.46
C SER A 317 -12.67 7.31 -18.87
N LYS A 318 -11.60 7.29 -19.65
CA LYS A 318 -11.54 6.65 -20.98
C LYS A 318 -10.65 5.42 -21.00
N ALA A 319 -10.20 4.99 -19.84
CA ALA A 319 -9.34 3.82 -19.68
C ALA A 319 -10.05 2.53 -20.10
N THR A 320 -9.26 1.58 -20.61
CA THR A 320 -9.73 0.24 -20.95
C THR A 320 -10.14 -0.52 -19.69
N PHE A 321 -9.31 -0.45 -18.65
CA PHE A 321 -9.56 -1.04 -17.34
C PHE A 321 -9.73 0.05 -16.29
N LYS A 322 -10.72 -0.12 -15.41
CA LYS A 322 -11.06 0.81 -14.32
C LYS A 322 -11.07 0.04 -13.02
N PHE A 323 -9.99 0.17 -12.27
CA PHE A 323 -9.88 -0.49 -10.97
C PHE A 323 -10.47 0.38 -9.88
N ILE A 324 -11.55 -0.09 -9.24
CA ILE A 324 -12.06 0.50 -8.00
C ILE A 324 -11.42 -0.29 -6.87
N VAL A 325 -10.61 0.40 -6.06
CA VAL A 325 -9.77 -0.20 -5.02
C VAL A 325 -10.39 0.08 -3.66
N SER A 326 -10.69 -0.97 -2.89
CA SER A 326 -11.32 -0.89 -1.57
C SER A 326 -10.64 -1.84 -0.58
N GLY A 327 -10.58 -1.50 0.69
CA GLY A 327 -10.07 -2.40 1.74
C GLY A 327 -10.91 -3.67 1.85
N ASN A 328 -12.22 -3.54 1.91
CA ASN A 328 -13.14 -4.68 2.02
C ASN A 328 -13.73 -5.11 0.68
N GLN A 329 -14.18 -6.36 0.61
CA GLN A 329 -14.90 -6.91 -0.54
C GLN A 329 -16.15 -6.09 -0.90
N VAL A 330 -16.47 -6.09 -2.19
CA VAL A 330 -17.62 -5.37 -2.74
C VAL A 330 -18.69 -6.32 -3.24
N LEU A 331 -18.31 -7.39 -3.98
CA LEU A 331 -19.27 -8.22 -4.75
C LEU A 331 -19.66 -9.55 -4.10
N ASN A 332 -18.94 -10.03 -3.08
CA ASN A 332 -19.19 -11.31 -2.45
C ASN A 332 -20.46 -11.28 -1.60
N GLN A 333 -21.56 -11.77 -2.15
CA GLN A 333 -22.88 -11.76 -1.50
C GLN A 333 -23.03 -12.73 -0.32
N LEU A 334 -22.09 -13.65 -0.16
CA LEU A 334 -22.08 -14.63 0.93
C LEU A 334 -21.14 -14.29 2.07
N ASN A 335 -20.37 -13.19 1.93
CA ASN A 335 -19.47 -12.70 2.97
C ASN A 335 -20.29 -12.23 4.20
N PRO A 336 -20.17 -12.88 5.38
CA PRO A 336 -20.89 -12.48 6.57
C PRO A 336 -20.17 -11.39 7.37
N PHE A 337 -18.93 -11.05 6.99
CA PHE A 337 -18.08 -10.05 7.62
C PHE A 337 -18.19 -8.72 6.89
N GLU A 338 -17.27 -7.82 7.14
CA GLU A 338 -17.23 -6.50 6.52
C GLU A 338 -17.25 -6.56 4.98
N SER A 339 -18.25 -5.92 4.39
CA SER A 339 -18.43 -5.85 2.94
C SER A 339 -19.29 -4.66 2.55
N MET A 340 -19.04 -4.07 1.38
CA MET A 340 -19.87 -2.97 0.86
C MET A 340 -21.33 -3.41 0.64
N GLN A 341 -21.59 -4.68 0.38
CA GLN A 341 -22.96 -5.19 0.19
C GLN A 341 -23.88 -4.99 1.41
N HIS A 342 -23.31 -4.90 2.63
CA HIS A 342 -24.05 -4.64 3.86
C HIS A 342 -24.47 -3.16 4.01
N TYR A 343 -24.15 -2.34 3.02
CA TYR A 343 -24.50 -0.93 2.89
C TYR A 343 -25.32 -0.77 1.61
N SER A 344 -26.48 -1.40 1.59
CA SER A 344 -27.28 -1.65 0.37
C SER A 344 -27.65 -0.37 -0.38
N PHE A 345 -27.79 0.76 0.30
CA PHE A 345 -28.07 2.05 -0.37
C PHE A 345 -26.94 2.47 -1.31
N GLU A 346 -25.70 2.49 -0.82
CA GLU A 346 -24.53 2.88 -1.62
C GLU A 346 -24.15 1.80 -2.63
N TYR A 347 -24.18 0.52 -2.23
CA TYR A 347 -23.93 -0.63 -3.09
C TYR A 347 -24.85 -0.62 -4.31
N ASN A 348 -26.17 -0.57 -4.10
CA ASN A 348 -27.14 -0.56 -5.19
C ASN A 348 -27.02 0.71 -6.04
N SER A 349 -26.73 1.87 -5.43
CA SER A 349 -26.51 3.13 -6.13
C SER A 349 -25.31 3.04 -7.09
N LEU A 350 -24.21 2.44 -6.64
CA LEU A 350 -23.02 2.24 -7.49
C LEU A 350 -23.31 1.27 -8.65
N LEU A 351 -23.88 0.09 -8.37
CA LEU A 351 -24.18 -0.89 -9.41
C LEU A 351 -25.17 -0.36 -10.44
N GLN A 352 -26.22 0.33 -10.00
CA GLN A 352 -27.18 0.95 -10.88
C GLN A 352 -26.56 2.08 -11.72
N PHE A 353 -25.65 2.86 -11.15
CA PHE A 353 -24.91 3.89 -11.86
C PHE A 353 -24.05 3.29 -12.98
N LEU A 354 -23.27 2.24 -12.69
CA LEU A 354 -22.45 1.54 -13.68
C LEU A 354 -23.30 1.00 -14.85
N LYS A 355 -24.51 0.47 -14.52
CA LYS A 355 -25.46 -0.05 -15.51
C LYS A 355 -26.04 1.08 -16.37
N THR A 356 -26.55 2.12 -15.76
CA THR A 356 -27.27 3.23 -16.42
C THR A 356 -26.35 4.00 -17.36
N HIS A 357 -25.12 4.31 -16.91
CA HIS A 357 -24.16 5.07 -17.68
C HIS A 357 -23.26 4.21 -18.56
N LYS A 358 -23.52 2.88 -18.63
CA LYS A 358 -22.76 1.94 -19.49
C LYS A 358 -21.24 2.04 -19.25
N ILE A 359 -20.83 2.16 -17.98
CA ILE A 359 -19.43 2.23 -17.62
C ILE A 359 -18.80 0.85 -17.85
N ASN A 360 -17.89 0.75 -18.81
CA ASN A 360 -17.19 -0.49 -19.18
C ASN A 360 -15.84 -0.62 -18.44
N GLY A 361 -15.33 -1.85 -18.35
CA GLY A 361 -13.99 -2.13 -17.89
C GLY A 361 -13.79 -2.06 -16.37
N VAL A 362 -14.85 -2.12 -15.57
CA VAL A 362 -14.76 -2.01 -14.10
C VAL A 362 -14.40 -3.35 -13.48
N ILE A 363 -13.39 -3.33 -12.62
CA ILE A 363 -12.92 -4.44 -11.76
C ILE A 363 -12.67 -3.88 -10.37
N PHE A 364 -13.08 -4.59 -9.33
CA PHE A 364 -12.76 -4.26 -7.94
C PHE A 364 -11.47 -4.96 -7.52
N LEU A 365 -10.61 -4.26 -6.78
CA LEU A 365 -9.43 -4.81 -6.11
C LEU A 365 -9.63 -4.62 -4.61
N THR A 366 -9.57 -5.71 -3.85
CA THR A 366 -9.94 -5.71 -2.44
C THR A 366 -8.94 -6.48 -1.57
N GLY A 367 -9.02 -6.27 -0.25
CA GLY A 367 -8.14 -6.87 0.76
C GLY A 367 -8.89 -7.58 1.87
N ASP A 368 -8.45 -7.42 3.13
CA ASP A 368 -9.10 -7.78 4.39
C ASP A 368 -9.22 -9.30 4.69
N ARG A 369 -9.66 -10.10 3.76
CA ARG A 369 -10.23 -11.46 3.97
C ARG A 369 -9.26 -12.54 4.45
N HIS A 370 -7.95 -12.29 4.44
CA HIS A 370 -6.91 -13.25 4.79
C HIS A 370 -6.90 -14.55 3.97
N HIS A 371 -7.53 -14.51 2.79
CA HIS A 371 -7.42 -15.46 1.69
C HIS A 371 -7.57 -14.72 0.36
N GLY A 372 -7.09 -15.31 -0.73
CA GLY A 372 -7.27 -14.75 -2.07
C GLY A 372 -8.44 -15.41 -2.79
N GLU A 373 -9.16 -14.64 -3.59
CA GLU A 373 -10.21 -15.17 -4.47
C GLU A 373 -10.58 -14.19 -5.58
N VAL A 374 -11.27 -14.68 -6.62
CA VAL A 374 -11.94 -13.86 -7.61
C VAL A 374 -13.43 -14.16 -7.58
N ILE A 375 -14.23 -13.15 -7.26
CA ILE A 375 -15.69 -13.23 -7.26
C ILE A 375 -16.24 -12.62 -8.54
N ARG A 376 -17.19 -13.29 -9.17
CA ARG A 376 -17.91 -12.85 -10.37
C ARG A 376 -19.37 -12.57 -10.03
N LEU A 377 -19.83 -11.37 -10.35
CA LEU A 377 -21.24 -11.00 -10.25
C LEU A 377 -21.82 -10.83 -11.65
N ASP A 378 -22.67 -11.77 -12.07
CA ASP A 378 -23.42 -11.68 -13.32
C ASP A 378 -24.52 -10.62 -13.21
N ARG A 379 -24.71 -9.84 -14.27
CA ARG A 379 -25.69 -8.76 -14.34
C ARG A 379 -26.51 -8.88 -15.61
N GLU A 380 -27.81 -9.03 -15.50
CA GLU A 380 -28.71 -9.15 -16.64
C GLU A 380 -28.56 -7.96 -17.61
N GLY A 381 -28.32 -8.28 -18.89
CA GLY A 381 -28.14 -7.29 -19.96
C GLY A 381 -26.89 -6.42 -19.84
N ASN A 382 -25.91 -6.83 -19.04
CA ASN A 382 -24.59 -6.19 -18.92
C ASN A 382 -23.48 -7.23 -18.82
N TYR A 383 -22.22 -6.77 -18.94
CA TYR A 383 -21.06 -7.60 -18.65
C TYR A 383 -20.98 -7.92 -17.14
N PRO A 384 -20.39 -9.06 -16.76
CA PRO A 384 -20.18 -9.39 -15.34
C PRO A 384 -19.15 -8.46 -14.69
N LEU A 385 -19.33 -8.18 -13.39
CA LEU A 385 -18.30 -7.50 -12.59
C LEU A 385 -17.42 -8.53 -11.88
N TYR A 386 -16.19 -8.15 -11.60
CA TYR A 386 -15.22 -8.99 -10.90
C TYR A 386 -14.66 -8.25 -9.68
N ASP A 387 -14.48 -8.99 -8.59
CA ASP A 387 -13.87 -8.55 -7.34
C ASP A 387 -12.67 -9.46 -7.05
N ILE A 388 -11.48 -8.91 -7.11
CA ILE A 388 -10.22 -9.61 -6.90
C ILE A 388 -9.74 -9.30 -5.49
N THR A 389 -9.78 -10.28 -4.62
CA THR A 389 -9.27 -10.18 -3.24
C THR A 389 -7.84 -10.70 -3.16
N LEU A 390 -6.91 -9.88 -2.64
CA LEU A 390 -5.49 -10.21 -2.51
C LEU A 390 -5.03 -10.01 -1.06
N SER A 391 -5.17 -11.07 -0.28
CA SER A 391 -4.93 -11.12 1.17
C SER A 391 -4.61 -12.56 1.60
N PRO A 392 -3.70 -12.79 2.55
CA PRO A 392 -2.84 -11.83 3.22
C PRO A 392 -1.41 -11.81 2.65
N LEU A 393 -0.69 -10.70 2.88
CA LEU A 393 0.76 -10.65 2.65
C LEU A 393 1.51 -11.41 3.76
N THR A 394 1.47 -10.87 4.97
CA THR A 394 2.22 -11.43 6.12
C THR A 394 1.37 -11.76 7.33
N SER A 395 0.10 -11.33 7.37
CA SER A 395 -0.80 -11.71 8.48
C SER A 395 -1.21 -13.18 8.42
N GLY A 396 -1.94 -13.63 9.44
CA GLY A 396 -2.47 -14.99 9.51
C GLY A 396 -3.42 -15.30 8.35
N VAL A 397 -3.35 -16.51 7.84
CA VAL A 397 -4.27 -17.01 6.80
C VAL A 397 -5.59 -17.44 7.44
N ALA A 398 -6.72 -17.00 6.88
CA ALA A 398 -8.05 -17.43 7.26
C ALA A 398 -8.72 -18.24 6.13
N LYS A 399 -9.48 -19.24 6.52
CA LYS A 399 -10.36 -19.94 5.59
C LYS A 399 -11.64 -19.15 5.36
N PRO A 400 -12.29 -19.29 4.18
CA PRO A 400 -13.62 -18.74 3.99
C PRO A 400 -14.59 -19.21 5.08
N HIS A 401 -15.54 -18.36 5.44
CA HIS A 401 -16.60 -18.74 6.37
C HIS A 401 -17.47 -19.88 5.81
N ALA A 402 -18.19 -20.59 6.66
CA ALA A 402 -19.03 -21.73 6.25
C ALA A 402 -20.04 -21.38 5.16
N SER A 403 -20.60 -20.15 5.18
CA SER A 403 -21.51 -19.66 4.12
C SER A 403 -20.83 -19.48 2.76
N GLU A 404 -19.53 -19.32 2.71
CA GLU A 404 -18.74 -19.03 1.51
C GLU A 404 -18.03 -20.25 0.93
N LEU A 405 -18.03 -21.41 1.62
CA LEU A 405 -17.28 -22.59 1.17
C LEU A 405 -17.63 -23.02 -0.25
N ASN A 406 -18.92 -22.99 -0.59
CA ASN A 406 -19.44 -23.36 -1.91
C ASN A 406 -19.99 -22.14 -2.65
N ASN A 407 -19.27 -21.00 -2.60
CA ASN A 407 -19.73 -19.77 -3.23
C ASN A 407 -19.79 -19.93 -4.76
N PRO A 408 -21.00 -19.92 -5.37
CA PRO A 408 -21.16 -20.10 -6.82
C PRO A 408 -20.64 -18.90 -7.64
N GLN A 409 -20.37 -17.77 -6.98
CA GLN A 409 -19.79 -16.58 -7.60
C GLN A 409 -18.26 -16.66 -7.65
N ARG A 410 -17.61 -17.55 -6.89
CA ARG A 410 -16.16 -17.72 -6.92
C ARG A 410 -15.73 -18.37 -8.22
N ILE A 411 -14.78 -17.74 -8.90
CA ILE A 411 -14.14 -18.33 -10.07
C ILE A 411 -13.35 -19.56 -9.64
N GLU A 412 -13.50 -20.64 -10.38
CA GLU A 412 -12.83 -21.91 -10.11
C GLU A 412 -11.30 -21.74 -10.03
N ASN A 413 -10.67 -22.43 -9.09
CA ASN A 413 -9.23 -22.42 -8.84
C ASN A 413 -8.64 -21.05 -8.40
N THR A 414 -9.46 -20.10 -7.95
CA THR A 414 -8.98 -18.81 -7.46
C THR A 414 -8.98 -18.67 -5.94
N LEU A 415 -9.45 -19.65 -5.18
CA LEU A 415 -9.33 -19.64 -3.72
C LEU A 415 -7.90 -19.95 -3.31
N ILE A 416 -7.24 -18.99 -2.65
CA ILE A 416 -5.86 -19.07 -2.19
C ILE A 416 -5.82 -18.98 -0.67
N GLU A 417 -5.46 -20.07 -0.01
CA GLU A 417 -5.40 -20.20 1.45
C GLU A 417 -3.93 -20.23 1.95
N GLU A 418 -3.10 -19.37 1.40
CA GLU A 418 -1.71 -19.15 1.84
C GLU A 418 -1.29 -17.69 1.68
N GLN A 419 -0.19 -17.28 2.30
CA GLN A 419 0.37 -15.93 2.14
C GLN A 419 0.82 -15.72 0.70
N HIS A 420 0.29 -14.67 0.07
CA HIS A 420 0.50 -14.40 -1.35
C HIS A 420 0.34 -12.91 -1.67
N PHE A 421 0.73 -12.56 -2.87
CA PHE A 421 0.39 -11.28 -3.51
C PHE A 421 -0.11 -11.53 -4.93
N GLY A 422 -0.81 -10.56 -5.49
CA GLY A 422 -1.21 -10.59 -6.88
C GLY A 422 -0.20 -9.86 -7.76
N LYS A 423 0.16 -10.46 -8.91
CA LYS A 423 0.75 -9.73 -10.03
C LYS A 423 -0.30 -9.62 -11.13
N ILE A 424 -0.68 -8.39 -11.45
CA ILE A 424 -1.69 -8.11 -12.48
C ILE A 424 -0.97 -7.51 -13.68
N SER A 425 -1.09 -8.17 -14.82
CA SER A 425 -0.48 -7.77 -16.09
C SER A 425 -1.55 -7.38 -17.09
N ILE A 426 -1.39 -6.22 -17.74
CA ILE A 426 -2.27 -5.76 -18.82
C ILE A 426 -1.45 -5.70 -20.09
N SER A 427 -1.86 -6.46 -21.10
CA SER A 427 -1.12 -6.61 -22.35
C SER A 427 -2.03 -6.83 -23.55
N GLY A 428 -1.46 -6.69 -24.76
CA GLY A 428 -2.14 -6.96 -26.01
C GLY A 428 -2.45 -5.71 -26.83
N PRO A 429 -2.92 -5.88 -28.07
CA PRO A 429 -3.19 -4.77 -28.97
C PRO A 429 -4.43 -3.98 -28.55
N LYS A 430 -4.55 -2.76 -29.05
CA LYS A 430 -5.73 -1.91 -28.86
C LYS A 430 -7.00 -2.68 -29.27
N ASN A 431 -8.04 -2.63 -28.47
CA ASN A 431 -9.33 -3.33 -28.60
C ASN A 431 -9.27 -4.85 -28.39
N ASP A 432 -8.12 -5.38 -27.97
CA ASP A 432 -7.95 -6.79 -27.59
C ASP A 432 -6.98 -6.94 -26.42
N ARG A 433 -7.09 -6.02 -25.46
CA ARG A 433 -6.30 -6.02 -24.21
C ARG A 433 -6.76 -7.15 -23.32
N ALA A 434 -5.83 -7.79 -22.66
CA ALA A 434 -6.09 -8.83 -21.66
C ALA A 434 -5.49 -8.44 -20.32
N LEU A 435 -6.22 -8.74 -19.25
CA LEU A 435 -5.72 -8.75 -17.90
C LEU A 435 -5.38 -10.18 -17.52
N THR A 436 -4.18 -10.39 -16.99
CA THR A 436 -3.75 -11.65 -16.39
C THR A 436 -3.39 -11.40 -14.94
N LEU A 437 -4.05 -12.10 -14.03
CA LEU A 437 -3.74 -12.14 -12.60
C LEU A 437 -2.99 -13.42 -12.31
N GLU A 438 -1.82 -13.30 -11.67
CA GLU A 438 -1.06 -14.40 -11.09
C GLU A 438 -1.07 -14.24 -9.57
N PHE A 439 -1.60 -15.22 -8.85
CA PHE A 439 -1.43 -15.34 -7.40
C PHE A 439 -0.05 -15.94 -7.13
N ILE A 440 0.84 -15.19 -6.50
CA ILE A 440 2.24 -15.58 -6.27
C ILE A 440 2.48 -15.74 -4.77
N GLY A 441 2.91 -16.92 -4.38
CA GLY A 441 3.25 -17.25 -3.00
C GLY A 441 4.60 -16.65 -2.57
N LYS A 442 4.85 -16.68 -1.27
CA LYS A 442 6.05 -16.08 -0.67
C LYS A 442 7.40 -16.64 -1.16
N LYS A 443 7.41 -17.80 -1.82
CA LYS A 443 8.60 -18.40 -2.44
C LYS A 443 8.72 -18.12 -3.94
N GLY A 444 7.83 -17.31 -4.51
CA GLY A 444 7.81 -16.96 -5.92
C GLY A 444 7.08 -17.97 -6.82
N GLN A 445 6.48 -19.02 -6.26
CA GLN A 445 5.66 -19.95 -7.03
C GLN A 445 4.34 -19.28 -7.46
N ILE A 446 3.94 -19.48 -8.71
CA ILE A 446 2.60 -19.15 -9.17
C ILE A 446 1.66 -20.23 -8.62
N ILE A 447 0.72 -19.82 -7.75
CA ILE A 447 -0.26 -20.70 -7.12
C ILE A 447 -1.44 -20.90 -8.04
N SER A 448 -1.93 -19.82 -8.63
CA SER A 448 -3.04 -19.83 -9.56
C SER A 448 -2.92 -18.67 -10.56
N THR A 449 -3.57 -18.82 -11.70
CA THR A 449 -3.65 -17.79 -12.73
C THR A 449 -5.10 -17.64 -13.20
N TRP A 450 -5.55 -16.39 -13.29
CA TRP A 450 -6.83 -16.03 -13.88
C TRP A 450 -6.63 -14.99 -14.98
N LYS A 451 -7.42 -15.09 -16.04
CA LYS A 451 -7.31 -14.18 -17.19
C LYS A 451 -8.67 -13.74 -17.69
N ILE A 452 -8.77 -12.49 -18.10
CA ILE A 452 -9.96 -11.93 -18.74
C ILE A 452 -9.57 -10.98 -19.88
N ASN A 453 -10.37 -11.00 -20.95
CA ASN A 453 -10.20 -10.09 -22.07
C ASN A 453 -11.09 -8.85 -21.90
N GLN A 454 -10.68 -7.69 -22.40
CA GLN A 454 -11.47 -6.46 -22.35
C GLN A 454 -12.87 -6.62 -22.96
N LYS A 455 -13.06 -7.51 -23.96
CA LYS A 455 -14.36 -7.77 -24.58
C LYS A 455 -15.36 -8.38 -23.62
N GLU A 456 -14.90 -9.12 -22.61
CA GLU A 456 -15.74 -9.76 -21.58
C GLU A 456 -16.23 -8.76 -20.52
N ILE A 457 -15.58 -7.61 -20.42
CA ILE A 457 -15.92 -6.51 -19.50
C ILE A 457 -16.39 -5.25 -20.23
N THR A 458 -16.84 -5.43 -21.46
CA THR A 458 -17.39 -4.35 -22.28
C THR A 458 -18.80 -4.75 -22.73
N LYS A 459 -19.77 -3.85 -22.50
CA LYS A 459 -21.11 -4.05 -23.06
C LYS A 459 -21.08 -3.89 -24.56
N GLN A 460 -21.50 -4.91 -25.26
CA GLN A 460 -21.71 -4.89 -26.72
C GLN A 460 -22.88 -4.00 -27.09
#